data_c6ef76ac885cace1259e2b7d31243852
#
_entry.id   c6ef76ac885cace1259e2b7d31243852
#
_cell.length_a   1.000
_cell.length_b   1.000
_cell.length_c   1.000
_cell.angle_alpha   90.00
_cell.angle_beta   90.00
_cell.angle_gamma   90.00
#
_symmetry.space_group_name_H-M   'P 1'
#
loop_
_entity.id
_entity.type
_entity.pdbx_description
1 polymer ?
#
loop_
_entity_poly.entity_id
_entity_poly.type
_entity_poly.pdbx_seq_one_letter_code
_entity_poly.pdbx_strand_id
1 'polypeptide(L)'
;MLHAMLLAGRTALVLGFLFTSLADAQDLGNSAARPTMPFQLVSGFLVVVKGQVGDLDGLKFILDTGTSYTMIDRKVADRLRLRRRPGKITNFDRDVPIDWAEIPNLRLGPFQTGAFRVLVAKLGEYSRFAENVDGIIGLDLLGRSKKFFIDYEKQTVSWELAEDRAGAPPSPTYFAIPFIVQGYPVRLILDTGFQGILLYKERLRQRLPNLRTEGEEIEVGMGRLQTTQVKLPGVCLFGPETVATVFLTDGPVTGDLPGVDGYLGIASLKAKRVEFDFAARVLRWQ
;
A
#
# COMPACT_ATOMS: atom_id res chain seq x y z
N MET A 1 23.01 -6.58 -64.59
CA MET A 1 22.78 -7.54 -63.49
C MET A 1 22.31 -6.76 -62.28
N LEU A 2 21.01 -6.85 -62.01
CA LEU A 2 20.27 -6.14 -60.98
C LEU A 2 20.53 -6.83 -59.64
N HIS A 3 20.97 -6.09 -58.61
CA HIS A 3 20.91 -6.55 -57.23
C HIS A 3 19.84 -5.67 -56.48
N ALA A 4 18.72 -6.30 -56.20
CA ALA A 4 17.66 -5.72 -55.42
C ALA A 4 18.05 -5.70 -53.93
N MET A 5 18.12 -4.52 -53.31
CA MET A 5 18.19 -4.35 -51.88
C MET A 5 16.79 -4.45 -51.27
N LEU A 6 16.54 -5.52 -50.53
CA LEU A 6 15.36 -5.64 -49.66
C LEU A 6 15.54 -4.71 -48.45
N LEU A 7 14.73 -3.66 -48.39
CA LEU A 7 14.48 -2.91 -47.14
C LEU A 7 13.53 -3.71 -46.25
N ALA A 8 14.05 -4.29 -45.18
CA ALA A 8 13.24 -4.87 -44.13
C ALA A 8 12.67 -3.73 -43.28
N GLY A 9 11.38 -3.44 -43.49
CA GLY A 9 10.62 -2.51 -42.66
C GLY A 9 10.48 -3.06 -41.25
N ARG A 10 11.12 -2.41 -40.27
CA ARG A 10 10.81 -2.61 -38.86
C ARG A 10 9.48 -1.94 -38.56
N THR A 11 8.42 -2.72 -38.51
CA THR A 11 7.12 -2.31 -37.99
C THR A 11 7.30 -2.18 -36.49
N ALA A 12 7.43 -0.96 -35.97
CA ALA A 12 7.36 -0.66 -34.57
C ALA A 12 5.92 -0.93 -34.12
N LEU A 13 5.75 -2.03 -33.38
CA LEU A 13 4.51 -2.32 -32.69
C LEU A 13 4.39 -1.31 -31.52
N VAL A 14 3.69 -0.21 -31.76
CA VAL A 14 3.26 0.71 -30.72
C VAL A 14 2.22 -0.05 -29.91
N LEU A 15 2.65 -0.71 -28.83
CA LEU A 15 1.73 -1.16 -27.78
C LEU A 15 1.11 0.10 -27.20
N GLY A 16 -0.12 0.36 -27.60
CA GLY A 16 -0.96 1.38 -27.00
C GLY A 16 -1.18 1.04 -25.53
N PHE A 17 -0.40 1.65 -24.67
CA PHE A 17 -0.74 1.75 -23.28
C PHE A 17 -2.01 2.59 -23.20
N LEU A 18 -3.14 1.93 -22.95
CA LEU A 18 -4.35 2.58 -22.50
C LEU A 18 -3.98 3.29 -21.19
N PHE A 19 -3.62 4.56 -21.31
CA PHE A 19 -3.70 5.48 -20.21
C PHE A 19 -5.15 5.44 -19.75
N THR A 20 -5.41 4.83 -18.58
CA THR A 20 -6.65 5.12 -17.90
C THR A 20 -6.65 6.62 -17.74
N SER A 21 -7.52 7.27 -18.51
CA SER A 21 -7.73 8.71 -18.50
C SER A 21 -7.77 9.16 -17.03
N LEU A 22 -7.09 10.26 -16.75
CA LEU A 22 -7.42 11.13 -15.65
C LEU A 22 -8.92 11.37 -15.75
N ALA A 23 -9.71 10.53 -15.08
CA ALA A 23 -11.13 10.71 -15.00
C ALA A 23 -11.32 12.01 -14.24
N ASP A 24 -12.02 12.90 -14.91
CA ASP A 24 -12.47 14.17 -14.38
C ASP A 24 -12.81 14.05 -12.90
N ALA A 25 -12.46 15.10 -12.14
CA ALA A 25 -12.77 15.29 -10.74
C ALA A 25 -14.29 15.33 -10.41
N GLN A 26 -15.12 14.90 -11.36
CA GLN A 26 -16.57 14.85 -11.29
C GLN A 26 -16.99 13.45 -10.84
N ASP A 27 -17.41 13.43 -9.58
CA ASP A 27 -18.13 12.30 -8.94
C ASP A 27 -17.29 11.26 -8.19
N LEU A 28 -16.51 11.70 -7.22
CA LEU A 28 -16.33 10.89 -6.03
C LEU A 28 -17.69 10.82 -5.32
N GLY A 29 -18.52 9.89 -5.78
CA GLY A 29 -19.95 9.75 -5.50
C GLY A 29 -20.40 10.26 -4.14
N ASN A 30 -21.52 10.92 -4.12
CA ASN A 30 -22.12 11.64 -3.00
C ASN A 30 -21.94 10.88 -1.67
N SER A 31 -21.07 11.42 -0.80
CA SER A 31 -20.68 10.86 0.51
C SER A 31 -21.86 10.81 1.52
N ALA A 32 -23.06 11.32 1.16
CA ALA A 32 -24.13 11.57 2.10
C ALA A 32 -24.85 10.31 2.63
N ALA A 33 -24.62 9.13 2.03
CA ALA A 33 -25.35 7.91 2.39
C ALA A 33 -24.48 6.76 2.94
N ARG A 34 -23.14 6.93 3.02
CA ARG A 34 -22.26 5.86 3.47
C ARG A 34 -21.96 5.97 4.95
N PRO A 35 -22.04 4.85 5.71
CA PRO A 35 -21.59 4.85 7.09
C PRO A 35 -20.10 5.22 7.15
N THR A 36 -19.77 6.24 7.92
CA THR A 36 -18.39 6.74 8.11
C THR A 36 -17.94 6.47 9.52
N MET A 37 -16.61 6.35 9.70
CA MET A 37 -16.00 6.39 11.02
C MET A 37 -14.83 7.38 11.05
N PRO A 38 -14.59 8.06 12.19
CA PRO A 38 -13.48 8.98 12.33
C PRO A 38 -12.14 8.23 12.38
N PHE A 39 -11.07 8.91 11.92
CA PHE A 39 -9.71 8.47 12.13
C PHE A 39 -8.85 9.59 12.72
N GLN A 40 -7.73 9.23 13.30
CA GLN A 40 -6.64 10.13 13.64
C GLN A 40 -5.55 10.06 12.57
N LEU A 41 -5.12 11.21 12.05
CA LEU A 41 -3.92 11.29 11.23
C LEU A 41 -2.71 11.41 12.16
N VAL A 42 -1.94 10.35 12.28
CA VAL A 42 -0.76 10.27 13.17
C VAL A 42 0.51 10.44 12.34
N SER A 43 1.46 11.22 12.88
CA SER A 43 2.73 11.56 12.19
C SER A 43 2.54 12.17 10.79
N GLY A 44 1.35 12.70 10.48
CA GLY A 44 1.02 13.34 9.21
C GLY A 44 0.73 12.39 8.05
N PHE A 45 0.75 11.08 8.26
CA PHE A 45 0.49 10.10 7.18
C PHE A 45 -0.29 8.84 7.61
N LEU A 46 -0.15 8.36 8.84
CA LEU A 46 -0.83 7.13 9.28
C LEU A 46 -2.31 7.39 9.58
N VAL A 47 -3.17 6.64 8.92
CA VAL A 47 -4.61 6.63 9.17
C VAL A 47 -4.90 5.64 10.28
N VAL A 48 -5.19 6.14 11.49
CA VAL A 48 -5.43 5.31 12.69
C VAL A 48 -6.90 5.38 13.08
N VAL A 49 -7.54 4.22 13.16
CA VAL A 49 -8.94 4.06 13.55
C VAL A 49 -9.06 3.29 14.87
N LYS A 50 -10.17 3.47 15.58
CA LYS A 50 -10.50 2.63 16.74
C LYS A 50 -11.37 1.45 16.31
N GLY A 51 -11.14 0.29 16.93
CA GLY A 51 -11.91 -0.91 16.63
C GLY A 51 -11.98 -1.88 17.80
N GLN A 52 -12.62 -3.01 17.55
CA GLN A 52 -12.84 -4.07 18.52
C GLN A 52 -12.45 -5.43 17.92
N VAL A 53 -11.79 -6.28 18.71
CA VAL A 53 -11.54 -7.68 18.40
C VAL A 53 -12.05 -8.54 19.55
N GLY A 54 -12.97 -9.45 19.26
CA GLY A 54 -13.64 -10.21 20.31
C GLY A 54 -14.34 -9.26 21.30
N ASP A 55 -14.00 -9.38 22.58
CA ASP A 55 -14.48 -8.56 23.69
C ASP A 55 -13.59 -7.33 23.99
N LEU A 56 -12.46 -7.18 23.30
CA LEU A 56 -11.52 -6.08 23.48
C LEU A 56 -11.91 -4.89 22.61
N ASP A 57 -12.41 -3.83 23.22
CA ASP A 57 -12.79 -2.59 22.55
C ASP A 57 -11.72 -1.49 22.67
N GLY A 58 -11.83 -0.45 21.83
CA GLY A 58 -10.97 0.72 21.85
C GLY A 58 -9.56 0.47 21.31
N LEU A 59 -9.32 -0.65 20.64
CA LEU A 59 -8.04 -0.99 20.02
C LEU A 59 -7.73 -0.03 18.87
N LYS A 60 -6.44 0.32 18.70
CA LYS A 60 -5.97 1.22 17.65
C LYS A 60 -5.41 0.44 16.46
N PHE A 61 -5.97 0.66 15.28
CA PHE A 61 -5.56 0.01 14.04
C PHE A 61 -5.05 1.03 13.01
N ILE A 62 -3.89 0.76 12.42
CA ILE A 62 -3.42 1.46 11.22
C ILE A 62 -4.13 0.81 10.02
N LEU A 63 -4.67 1.61 9.09
CA LEU A 63 -5.14 1.14 7.79
C LEU A 63 -3.98 1.22 6.81
N ASP A 64 -3.59 0.07 6.24
CA ASP A 64 -2.36 -0.07 5.47
C ASP A 64 -2.62 -0.77 4.13
N THR A 65 -2.57 0.01 3.04
CA THR A 65 -2.75 -0.50 1.68
C THR A 65 -1.46 -1.05 1.06
N GLY A 66 -0.34 -0.94 1.75
CA GLY A 66 0.96 -1.50 1.37
C GLY A 66 1.19 -2.92 1.88
N THR A 67 0.34 -3.42 2.80
CA THR A 67 0.45 -4.78 3.33
C THR A 67 -0.66 -5.71 2.87
N SER A 68 -0.30 -6.99 2.59
CA SER A 68 -1.26 -8.01 2.16
C SER A 68 -2.17 -8.48 3.28
N TYR A 69 -1.64 -8.57 4.50
CA TYR A 69 -2.27 -9.29 5.60
C TYR A 69 -2.54 -8.38 6.78
N THR A 70 -3.74 -8.55 7.35
CA THR A 70 -4.08 -7.97 8.64
C THR A 70 -3.27 -8.63 9.74
N MET A 71 -2.77 -7.81 10.67
CA MET A 71 -2.00 -8.27 11.81
C MET A 71 -2.45 -7.61 13.10
N ILE A 72 -2.28 -8.30 14.22
CA ILE A 72 -2.53 -7.81 15.57
C ILE A 72 -1.25 -7.85 16.39
N ASP A 73 -1.14 -6.94 17.36
CA ASP A 73 -0.05 -6.98 18.31
C ASP A 73 -0.14 -8.23 19.18
N ARG A 74 1.02 -8.76 19.55
CA ARG A 74 1.11 -9.94 20.42
C ARG A 74 0.35 -9.77 21.72
N LYS A 75 0.33 -8.56 22.30
CA LYS A 75 -0.42 -8.25 23.51
C LYS A 75 -1.93 -8.47 23.34
N VAL A 76 -2.48 -8.12 22.17
CA VAL A 76 -3.89 -8.36 21.86
C VAL A 76 -4.16 -9.86 21.77
N ALA A 77 -3.30 -10.61 21.07
CA ALA A 77 -3.42 -12.06 20.97
C ALA A 77 -3.36 -12.74 22.35
N ASP A 78 -2.45 -12.29 23.24
CA ASP A 78 -2.30 -12.82 24.59
C ASP A 78 -3.53 -12.51 25.48
N ARG A 79 -4.06 -11.27 25.42
CA ARG A 79 -5.29 -10.87 26.13
C ARG A 79 -6.51 -11.71 25.71
N LEU A 80 -6.63 -12.00 24.42
CA LEU A 80 -7.68 -12.86 23.85
C LEU A 80 -7.39 -14.35 24.01
N ARG A 81 -6.23 -14.74 24.57
CA ARG A 81 -5.79 -16.14 24.73
C ARG A 81 -5.85 -16.93 23.42
N LEU A 82 -5.48 -16.28 22.32
CA LEU A 82 -5.54 -16.92 21.01
C LEU A 82 -4.50 -18.03 20.87
N ARG A 83 -4.92 -19.14 20.27
CA ARG A 83 -4.00 -20.22 19.89
C ARG A 83 -3.17 -19.74 18.69
N ARG A 84 -1.86 -19.60 18.89
CA ARG A 84 -0.92 -19.24 17.84
C ARG A 84 -0.36 -20.46 17.15
N ARG A 85 -0.09 -20.33 15.87
CA ARG A 85 0.59 -21.34 15.05
C ARG A 85 1.77 -20.69 14.36
N PRO A 86 2.98 -21.28 14.45
CA PRO A 86 4.14 -20.73 13.78
C PRO A 86 3.96 -20.78 12.24
N GLY A 87 4.54 -19.80 11.58
CA GLY A 87 4.55 -19.67 10.12
C GLY A 87 5.67 -18.75 9.68
N LYS A 88 5.62 -18.36 8.44
CA LYS A 88 6.53 -17.36 7.86
C LYS A 88 5.81 -16.50 6.83
N ILE A 89 6.29 -15.30 6.65
CA ILE A 89 5.92 -14.39 5.56
C ILE A 89 7.19 -13.92 4.85
N THR A 90 7.07 -13.62 3.57
CA THR A 90 8.12 -12.90 2.85
C THR A 90 7.88 -11.41 3.08
N ASN A 91 8.86 -10.74 3.68
CA ASN A 91 8.86 -9.30 3.91
C ASN A 91 10.00 -8.68 3.08
N PHE A 92 9.63 -7.93 2.04
CA PHE A 92 10.54 -7.38 1.03
C PHE A 92 11.42 -8.46 0.37
N ASP A 93 12.56 -8.78 0.94
CA ASP A 93 13.62 -9.65 0.36
C ASP A 93 13.88 -10.91 1.18
N ARG A 94 13.23 -11.09 2.33
CA ARG A 94 13.52 -12.17 3.26
C ARG A 94 12.30 -12.81 3.89
N ASP A 95 12.41 -14.09 4.18
CA ASP A 95 11.44 -14.81 4.99
C ASP A 95 11.60 -14.42 6.46
N VAL A 96 10.51 -13.97 7.06
CA VAL A 96 10.44 -13.59 8.48
C VAL A 96 9.52 -14.56 9.20
N PRO A 97 9.99 -15.20 10.30
CA PRO A 97 9.13 -16.03 11.12
C PRO A 97 8.05 -15.17 11.77
N ILE A 98 6.82 -15.65 11.72
CA ILE A 98 5.65 -14.97 12.29
C ILE A 98 4.65 -16.00 12.77
N ASP A 99 3.87 -15.66 13.79
CA ASP A 99 2.77 -16.49 14.22
C ASP A 99 1.48 -16.13 13.47
N TRP A 100 0.62 -17.13 13.26
CA TRP A 100 -0.76 -16.96 12.82
C TRP A 100 -1.71 -17.26 13.97
N ALA A 101 -2.81 -16.53 14.04
CA ALA A 101 -3.92 -16.82 14.95
C ALA A 101 -5.25 -16.57 14.23
N GLU A 102 -6.31 -17.17 14.77
CA GLU A 102 -7.68 -16.87 14.34
C GLU A 102 -8.33 -15.96 15.39
N ILE A 103 -8.81 -14.80 14.97
CA ILE A 103 -9.62 -13.91 15.80
C ILE A 103 -11.11 -14.23 15.62
N PRO A 104 -11.93 -14.09 16.67
CA PRO A 104 -13.35 -14.44 16.60
C PRO A 104 -14.15 -13.48 15.70
N ASN A 105 -13.80 -12.22 15.71
CA ASN A 105 -14.40 -11.17 14.88
C ASN A 105 -13.51 -9.93 14.92
N LEU A 106 -13.78 -8.99 14.00
CA LEU A 106 -13.25 -7.62 14.04
C LEU A 106 -14.39 -6.66 13.70
N ARG A 107 -14.46 -5.54 14.42
CA ARG A 107 -15.37 -4.45 14.15
C ARG A 107 -14.60 -3.13 14.05
N LEU A 108 -14.80 -2.42 12.92
CA LEU A 108 -14.28 -1.09 12.64
C LEU A 108 -15.46 -0.19 12.27
N GLY A 109 -16.08 0.44 13.27
CA GLY A 109 -17.32 1.18 13.07
C GLY A 109 -18.41 0.32 12.43
N PRO A 110 -18.90 0.69 11.22
CA PRO A 110 -19.93 -0.08 10.51
C PRO A 110 -19.39 -1.36 9.83
N PHE A 111 -18.07 -1.47 9.64
CA PHE A 111 -17.45 -2.63 9.02
C PHE A 111 -17.25 -3.73 10.07
N GLN A 112 -17.78 -4.91 9.80
CA GLN A 112 -17.68 -6.07 10.69
C GLN A 112 -17.30 -7.33 9.92
N THR A 113 -16.53 -8.21 10.56
CA THR A 113 -16.21 -9.54 10.04
C THR A 113 -16.56 -10.60 11.08
N GLY A 114 -16.81 -11.82 10.63
CA GLY A 114 -16.73 -13.00 11.48
C GLY A 114 -15.30 -13.40 11.79
N ALA A 115 -15.12 -14.65 12.22
CA ALA A 115 -13.79 -15.21 12.48
C ALA A 115 -12.92 -15.21 11.23
N PHE A 116 -11.65 -14.80 11.38
CA PHE A 116 -10.66 -14.91 10.31
C PHE A 116 -9.22 -14.96 10.84
N ARG A 117 -8.33 -15.40 9.97
CA ARG A 117 -6.93 -15.61 10.32
C ARG A 117 -6.14 -14.31 10.13
N VAL A 118 -5.33 -13.97 11.14
CA VAL A 118 -4.46 -12.79 11.16
C VAL A 118 -3.03 -13.19 11.49
N LEU A 119 -2.08 -12.32 11.16
CA LEU A 119 -0.71 -12.39 11.65
C LEU A 119 -0.64 -11.87 13.09
N VAL A 120 0.28 -12.42 13.88
CA VAL A 120 0.59 -11.94 15.23
C VAL A 120 2.02 -11.46 15.27
N ALA A 121 2.21 -10.16 15.42
CA ALA A 121 3.51 -9.50 15.38
C ALA A 121 3.77 -8.70 16.66
N LYS A 122 5.02 -8.30 16.88
CA LYS A 122 5.37 -7.26 17.86
C LYS A 122 5.31 -5.91 17.17
N LEU A 123 4.21 -5.17 17.36
CA LEU A 123 4.01 -3.88 16.70
C LEU A 123 4.63 -2.69 17.43
N GLY A 124 5.33 -2.93 18.54
CA GLY A 124 6.03 -1.88 19.30
C GLY A 124 7.05 -1.09 18.48
N GLU A 125 7.53 -1.62 17.35
CA GLU A 125 8.43 -0.91 16.44
C GLU A 125 7.74 0.24 15.70
N TYR A 126 6.41 0.22 15.59
CA TYR A 126 5.63 1.38 15.12
C TYR A 126 5.51 2.48 16.16
N SER A 127 5.90 2.24 17.41
CA SER A 127 5.77 3.20 18.49
C SER A 127 6.47 4.53 18.23
N ARG A 128 7.48 4.54 17.35
CA ARG A 128 8.13 5.79 16.89
C ARG A 128 7.21 6.65 16.01
N PHE A 129 6.19 6.07 15.37
CA PHE A 129 5.25 6.78 14.52
C PHE A 129 3.86 6.89 15.15
N ALA A 130 3.42 5.84 15.85
CA ALA A 130 2.12 5.80 16.51
C ALA A 130 2.22 5.03 17.83
N GLU A 131 1.97 5.71 18.95
CA GLU A 131 1.96 5.08 20.26
C GLU A 131 0.82 4.08 20.41
N ASN A 132 1.13 2.93 20.99
CA ASN A 132 0.15 1.89 21.36
C ASN A 132 -0.73 1.43 20.17
N VAL A 133 -0.10 1.06 19.06
CA VAL A 133 -0.78 0.39 17.96
C VAL A 133 -1.08 -1.04 18.34
N ASP A 134 -2.34 -1.44 18.21
CA ASP A 134 -2.84 -2.78 18.58
C ASP A 134 -2.97 -3.69 17.35
N GLY A 135 -3.00 -3.12 16.13
CA GLY A 135 -3.07 -3.89 14.89
C GLY A 135 -2.88 -3.05 13.65
N ILE A 136 -2.78 -3.75 12.52
CA ILE A 136 -2.70 -3.19 11.18
C ILE A 136 -3.71 -3.91 10.32
N ILE A 137 -4.53 -3.17 9.62
CA ILE A 137 -5.55 -3.69 8.70
C ILE A 137 -4.97 -3.68 7.31
N GLY A 138 -4.75 -4.86 6.76
CA GLY A 138 -4.20 -5.06 5.42
C GLY A 138 -5.26 -5.23 4.33
N LEU A 139 -4.76 -5.50 3.12
CA LEU A 139 -5.58 -5.66 1.92
C LEU A 139 -6.48 -6.90 1.95
N ASP A 140 -6.14 -7.93 2.73
CA ASP A 140 -7.00 -9.10 2.95
C ASP A 140 -8.34 -8.73 3.61
N LEU A 141 -8.37 -7.63 4.34
CA LEU A 141 -9.56 -7.11 4.97
C LEU A 141 -10.14 -5.92 4.21
N LEU A 142 -9.32 -4.90 3.86
CA LEU A 142 -9.77 -3.74 3.09
C LEU A 142 -10.40 -4.16 1.75
N GLY A 143 -9.81 -5.16 1.08
CA GLY A 143 -10.28 -5.69 -0.19
C GLY A 143 -11.57 -6.51 -0.12
N ARG A 144 -12.12 -6.77 1.08
CA ARG A 144 -13.47 -7.36 1.23
C ARG A 144 -14.58 -6.35 0.94
N SER A 145 -14.28 -5.07 1.00
CA SER A 145 -15.21 -4.04 0.53
C SER A 145 -15.18 -3.95 -0.99
N LYS A 146 -16.27 -3.48 -1.57
CA LYS A 146 -16.31 -3.08 -2.98
C LYS A 146 -15.45 -1.85 -3.21
N LYS A 147 -15.58 -0.89 -2.28
CA LYS A 147 -14.80 0.35 -2.27
C LYS A 147 -14.42 0.76 -0.85
N PHE A 148 -13.27 1.38 -0.73
CA PHE A 148 -12.77 1.99 0.48
C PHE A 148 -12.41 3.44 0.21
N PHE A 149 -12.80 4.33 1.13
CA PHE A 149 -12.63 5.78 0.97
C PHE A 149 -11.90 6.37 2.18
N ILE A 150 -11.00 7.30 1.91
CA ILE A 150 -10.36 8.13 2.91
C ILE A 150 -10.66 9.60 2.57
N ASP A 151 -11.29 10.33 3.49
CA ASP A 151 -11.51 11.77 3.42
C ASP A 151 -10.60 12.44 4.45
N TYR A 152 -9.48 12.99 3.99
CA TYR A 152 -8.48 13.63 4.85
C TYR A 152 -8.95 14.99 5.39
N GLU A 153 -9.83 15.71 4.68
CA GLU A 153 -10.38 16.98 5.15
C GLU A 153 -11.35 16.77 6.32
N LYS A 154 -12.18 15.73 6.23
CA LYS A 154 -13.13 15.38 7.30
C LYS A 154 -12.53 14.42 8.33
N GLN A 155 -11.36 13.87 8.09
CA GLN A 155 -10.75 12.82 8.88
C GLN A 155 -11.69 11.63 9.10
N THR A 156 -12.30 11.15 8.01
CA THR A 156 -13.20 10.00 8.05
C THR A 156 -12.83 8.96 7.01
N VAL A 157 -13.07 7.70 7.35
CA VAL A 157 -13.04 6.59 6.39
C VAL A 157 -14.44 6.01 6.24
N SER A 158 -14.70 5.42 5.09
CA SER A 158 -15.96 4.72 4.81
C SER A 158 -15.77 3.56 3.87
N TRP A 159 -16.70 2.62 3.90
CA TRP A 159 -16.69 1.43 3.06
C TRP A 159 -18.01 1.31 2.31
N GLU A 160 -17.94 0.91 1.05
CA GLU A 160 -19.04 0.33 0.32
C GLU A 160 -18.88 -1.18 0.39
N LEU A 161 -19.72 -1.83 1.20
CA LEU A 161 -19.61 -3.26 1.42
C LEU A 161 -19.99 -4.01 0.14
N ALA A 162 -19.29 -5.10 -0.15
CA ALA A 162 -19.71 -6.02 -1.21
C ALA A 162 -20.89 -6.83 -0.68
N GLU A 163 -21.93 -6.98 -1.48
CA GLU A 163 -23.01 -7.91 -1.21
C GLU A 163 -22.43 -9.32 -1.17
N ASP A 164 -22.61 -10.03 -0.04
CA ASP A 164 -22.27 -11.43 0.21
C ASP A 164 -20.94 -11.94 -0.42
N ARG A 165 -19.81 -11.57 0.15
CA ARG A 165 -18.58 -12.33 -0.01
C ARG A 165 -18.33 -13.24 1.20
N ALA A 166 -19.24 -14.18 1.45
CA ALA A 166 -18.96 -15.36 2.25
C ALA A 166 -18.00 -16.25 1.44
N GLY A 167 -16.69 -16.11 1.65
CA GLY A 167 -15.69 -16.88 0.93
C GLY A 167 -14.27 -16.55 1.40
N ALA A 168 -13.30 -17.27 0.84
CA ALA A 168 -11.88 -16.99 1.06
C ALA A 168 -11.57 -15.52 0.78
N PRO A 169 -10.69 -14.88 1.56
CA PRO A 169 -10.29 -13.51 1.31
C PRO A 169 -9.81 -13.38 -0.15
N PRO A 170 -10.22 -12.32 -0.86
CA PRO A 170 -9.72 -12.08 -2.22
C PRO A 170 -8.19 -12.00 -2.17
N SER A 171 -7.53 -12.44 -3.25
CA SER A 171 -6.09 -12.20 -3.39
C SER A 171 -5.83 -10.70 -3.20
N PRO A 172 -4.81 -10.32 -2.42
CA PRO A 172 -4.51 -8.91 -2.17
C PRO A 172 -4.37 -8.15 -3.50
N THR A 173 -5.15 -7.09 -3.66
CA THR A 173 -5.08 -6.23 -4.85
C THR A 173 -4.37 -4.94 -4.47
N TYR A 174 -3.11 -4.81 -4.88
CA TYR A 174 -2.37 -3.58 -4.73
C TYR A 174 -2.76 -2.56 -5.80
N PHE A 175 -2.82 -1.30 -5.41
CA PHE A 175 -3.02 -0.19 -6.32
C PHE A 175 -1.67 0.44 -6.66
N ALA A 176 -1.18 0.12 -7.85
CA ALA A 176 0.06 0.68 -8.35
C ALA A 176 -0.24 1.78 -9.37
N ILE A 177 0.34 2.95 -9.16
CA ILE A 177 0.20 4.11 -10.03
C ILE A 177 1.46 4.32 -10.87
N PRO A 178 1.32 4.80 -12.12
CA PRO A 178 2.45 5.19 -12.94
C PRO A 178 3.07 6.49 -12.40
N PHE A 179 4.38 6.58 -12.50
CA PHE A 179 5.19 7.65 -11.97
C PHE A 179 6.38 7.91 -12.89
N ILE A 180 6.92 9.10 -12.96
CA ILE A 180 8.09 9.40 -13.77
C ILE A 180 9.29 9.71 -12.86
N VAL A 181 10.38 9.02 -13.10
CA VAL A 181 11.68 9.26 -12.46
C VAL A 181 12.73 9.45 -13.55
N GLN A 182 13.30 10.65 -13.63
CA GLN A 182 14.32 11.00 -14.65
C GLN A 182 13.87 10.66 -16.08
N GLY A 183 12.61 10.95 -16.42
CA GLY A 183 12.03 10.65 -17.73
C GLY A 183 11.59 9.20 -17.95
N TYR A 184 11.83 8.29 -17.01
CA TYR A 184 11.45 6.88 -17.12
C TYR A 184 10.18 6.56 -16.34
N PRO A 185 9.22 5.82 -16.91
CA PRO A 185 8.03 5.38 -16.20
C PRO A 185 8.39 4.29 -15.19
N VAL A 186 7.93 4.46 -13.95
CA VAL A 186 7.97 3.49 -12.87
C VAL A 186 6.57 3.25 -12.32
N ARG A 187 6.33 2.13 -11.66
CA ARG A 187 5.05 1.80 -11.04
C ARG A 187 5.24 1.63 -9.54
N LEU A 188 4.54 2.45 -8.77
CA LEU A 188 4.64 2.47 -7.32
C LEU A 188 3.32 2.06 -6.68
N ILE A 189 3.37 1.14 -5.72
CA ILE A 189 2.22 0.80 -4.88
C ILE A 189 1.90 2.01 -4.00
N LEU A 190 0.64 2.41 -3.99
CA LEU A 190 0.16 3.43 -3.08
C LEU A 190 -0.03 2.82 -1.69
N ASP A 191 0.68 3.38 -0.71
CA ASP A 191 0.79 2.83 0.64
C ASP A 191 0.37 3.87 1.69
N THR A 192 -0.68 3.55 2.46
CA THR A 192 -1.16 4.39 3.55
C THR A 192 -0.37 4.20 4.85
N GLY A 193 0.47 3.17 4.92
CA GLY A 193 1.36 2.86 6.05
C GLY A 193 2.78 3.38 5.89
N PHE A 194 3.09 4.05 4.77
CA PHE A 194 4.43 4.53 4.44
C PHE A 194 4.48 6.03 4.20
N GLN A 195 5.65 6.63 4.47
CA GLN A 195 5.93 8.04 4.17
C GLN A 195 7.07 8.15 3.16
N GLY A 196 6.84 8.90 2.07
CA GLY A 196 7.85 9.17 1.04
C GLY A 196 7.78 8.21 -0.14
N ILE A 197 8.92 8.02 -0.78
CA ILE A 197 9.07 7.21 -2.00
C ILE A 197 10.12 6.15 -1.73
N LEU A 198 9.78 4.89 -1.86
CA LEU A 198 10.70 3.76 -1.81
C LEU A 198 10.87 3.20 -3.22
N LEU A 199 12.10 3.03 -3.67
CA LEU A 199 12.42 2.49 -5.00
C LEU A 199 13.34 1.27 -4.89
N TYR A 200 13.11 0.29 -5.75
CA TYR A 200 13.92 -0.93 -5.84
C TYR A 200 15.10 -0.73 -6.78
N LYS A 201 16.34 -0.69 -6.25
CA LYS A 201 17.58 -0.46 -7.00
C LYS A 201 17.70 -1.38 -8.20
N GLU A 202 17.54 -2.70 -7.99
CA GLU A 202 17.77 -3.70 -9.04
C GLU A 202 16.81 -3.54 -10.23
N ARG A 203 15.55 -3.16 -9.96
CA ARG A 203 14.57 -2.93 -11.03
C ARG A 203 14.84 -1.66 -11.83
N LEU A 204 15.52 -0.71 -11.22
CA LEU A 204 15.82 0.58 -11.85
C LEU A 204 17.16 0.62 -12.56
N ARG A 205 18.15 -0.20 -12.15
CA ARG A 205 19.52 -0.19 -12.69
C ARG A 205 19.58 -0.20 -14.21
N GLN A 206 18.79 -1.03 -14.85
CA GLN A 206 18.80 -1.14 -16.32
C GLN A 206 18.18 0.09 -17.01
N ARG A 207 17.22 0.75 -16.36
CA ARG A 207 16.49 1.89 -16.90
C ARG A 207 17.11 3.22 -16.52
N LEU A 208 17.75 3.29 -15.37
CA LEU A 208 18.38 4.46 -14.79
C LEU A 208 19.88 4.17 -14.49
N PRO A 209 20.73 4.04 -15.53
CA PRO A 209 22.13 3.66 -15.34
C PRO A 209 22.93 4.69 -14.51
N ASN A 210 22.48 5.94 -14.47
CA ASN A 210 23.09 7.02 -13.69
C ASN A 210 22.36 7.27 -12.36
N LEU A 211 21.57 6.31 -11.90
CA LEU A 211 20.90 6.42 -10.60
C LEU A 211 21.94 6.57 -9.50
N ARG A 212 21.91 7.73 -8.83
CA ARG A 212 22.75 7.95 -7.65
C ARG A 212 22.28 7.02 -6.54
N THR A 213 23.17 6.13 -6.09
CA THR A 213 22.87 5.15 -5.03
C THR A 213 23.61 5.44 -3.74
N GLU A 214 24.50 6.45 -3.75
CA GLU A 214 25.24 6.88 -2.56
C GLU A 214 24.40 7.87 -1.76
N GLY A 215 24.27 7.66 -0.47
CA GLY A 215 23.49 8.48 0.44
C GLY A 215 23.62 8.01 1.88
N GLU A 216 22.74 8.49 2.72
CA GLU A 216 22.66 8.12 4.12
C GLU A 216 21.93 6.78 4.28
N GLU A 217 22.56 5.82 4.98
CA GLU A 217 21.91 4.57 5.33
C GLU A 217 20.89 4.80 6.44
N ILE A 218 19.64 4.39 6.21
CA ILE A 218 18.54 4.58 7.13
C ILE A 218 17.62 3.36 7.15
N GLU A 219 17.12 3.01 8.32
CA GLU A 219 16.11 1.99 8.48
C GLU A 219 14.70 2.57 8.31
N VAL A 220 13.89 1.99 7.44
CA VAL A 220 12.50 2.40 7.21
C VAL A 220 11.52 1.24 7.39
N GLY A 221 10.29 1.59 7.73
CA GLY A 221 9.17 0.65 7.79
C GLY A 221 9.21 -0.34 8.94
N MET A 222 8.27 -1.27 8.92
CA MET A 222 8.29 -2.46 9.78
C MET A 222 9.33 -3.44 9.27
N GLY A 223 10.04 -4.07 10.20
CA GLY A 223 11.06 -5.06 9.89
C GLY A 223 12.41 -4.45 9.55
N ARG A 224 12.61 -3.16 9.83
CA ARG A 224 13.90 -2.48 9.73
C ARG A 224 14.55 -2.71 8.36
N LEU A 225 13.83 -2.30 7.32
CA LEU A 225 14.35 -2.36 5.96
C LEU A 225 15.52 -1.39 5.84
N GLN A 226 16.70 -1.91 5.54
CA GLN A 226 17.86 -1.07 5.25
C GLN A 226 17.67 -0.39 3.90
N THR A 227 17.80 0.92 3.90
CA THR A 227 17.64 1.74 2.70
C THR A 227 18.73 2.79 2.64
N THR A 228 19.02 3.25 1.44
CA THR A 228 19.86 4.42 1.22
C THR A 228 18.96 5.62 0.91
N GLN A 229 18.99 6.64 1.74
CA GLN A 229 18.27 7.87 1.48
C GLN A 229 19.07 8.75 0.50
N VAL A 230 18.46 9.10 -0.63
CA VAL A 230 19.08 9.95 -1.65
C VAL A 230 18.15 11.08 -2.07
N LYS A 231 18.74 12.20 -2.55
CA LYS A 231 18.00 13.24 -3.27
C LYS A 231 18.07 12.94 -4.76
N LEU A 232 16.93 12.67 -5.35
CA LEU A 232 16.78 12.28 -6.75
C LEU A 232 16.14 13.42 -7.55
N PRO A 233 16.84 14.01 -8.54
CA PRO A 233 16.24 14.98 -9.47
C PRO A 233 15.35 14.29 -10.50
N GLY A 234 14.52 15.07 -11.20
CA GLY A 234 13.69 14.55 -12.29
C GLY A 234 12.55 13.65 -11.83
N VAL A 235 12.05 13.90 -10.61
CA VAL A 235 10.90 13.18 -10.06
C VAL A 235 9.63 13.99 -10.35
N CYS A 236 8.68 13.37 -11.07
CA CYS A 236 7.42 13.99 -11.44
C CYS A 236 6.25 13.27 -10.77
N LEU A 237 5.64 13.93 -9.79
CA LEU A 237 4.42 13.53 -9.06
C LEU A 237 3.24 14.41 -9.52
N PHE A 238 2.69 14.19 -10.71
CA PHE A 238 1.52 14.96 -11.21
C PHE A 238 1.75 16.47 -11.38
N GLY A 239 2.99 16.88 -11.68
CA GLY A 239 3.35 18.29 -11.85
C GLY A 239 4.72 18.45 -12.49
N PRO A 240 5.35 19.61 -12.37
CA PRO A 240 6.71 19.79 -12.86
C PRO A 240 7.70 18.88 -12.15
N GLU A 241 8.78 18.55 -12.83
CA GLU A 241 9.87 17.78 -12.25
C GLU A 241 10.45 18.48 -11.02
N THR A 242 10.70 17.71 -9.99
CA THR A 242 11.25 18.21 -8.72
C THR A 242 12.43 17.36 -8.27
N VAL A 243 13.14 17.82 -7.26
CA VAL A 243 14.09 17.01 -6.51
C VAL A 243 13.36 16.41 -5.33
N ALA A 244 13.25 15.09 -5.31
CA ALA A 244 12.60 14.36 -4.21
C ALA A 244 13.62 13.62 -3.34
N THR A 245 13.33 13.51 -2.06
CA THR A 245 14.02 12.55 -1.18
C THR A 245 13.37 11.20 -1.36
N VAL A 246 14.16 10.20 -1.75
CA VAL A 246 13.71 8.84 -1.97
C VAL A 246 14.55 7.86 -1.14
N PHE A 247 13.94 6.72 -0.82
CA PHE A 247 14.60 5.61 -0.16
C PHE A 247 14.87 4.51 -1.18
N LEU A 248 16.13 4.11 -1.31
CA LEU A 248 16.52 3.04 -2.22
C LEU A 248 16.77 1.76 -1.42
N THR A 249 16.21 0.65 -1.89
CA THR A 249 16.47 -0.68 -1.33
C THR A 249 16.81 -1.65 -2.45
N ASP A 250 17.49 -2.75 -2.12
CA ASP A 250 17.83 -3.78 -3.10
C ASP A 250 16.60 -4.48 -3.68
N GLY A 251 15.45 -4.32 -3.04
CA GLY A 251 14.15 -4.69 -3.58
C GLY A 251 13.69 -6.09 -3.22
N PRO A 252 12.47 -6.46 -3.57
CA PRO A 252 12.05 -7.83 -3.46
C PRO A 252 12.81 -8.65 -4.49
N VAL A 253 13.60 -9.59 -4.00
CA VAL A 253 14.33 -10.55 -4.85
C VAL A 253 13.35 -11.53 -5.51
N THR A 254 12.17 -11.71 -4.94
CA THR A 254 11.15 -12.66 -5.40
C THR A 254 10.00 -11.99 -6.13
N GLY A 255 9.48 -12.66 -7.16
CA GLY A 255 8.52 -12.18 -8.13
C GLY A 255 7.09 -11.90 -7.63
N ASP A 256 6.86 -11.69 -6.34
CA ASP A 256 5.52 -11.54 -5.76
C ASP A 256 4.78 -10.27 -6.20
N LEU A 257 5.51 -9.29 -6.75
CA LEU A 257 4.93 -8.05 -7.27
C LEU A 257 5.50 -7.72 -8.67
N PRO A 258 5.13 -8.49 -9.70
CA PRO A 258 5.65 -8.27 -11.05
C PRO A 258 5.28 -6.87 -11.56
N GLY A 259 6.29 -6.16 -12.09
CA GLY A 259 6.08 -4.84 -12.67
C GLY A 259 5.86 -3.69 -11.68
N VAL A 260 6.16 -3.89 -10.38
CA VAL A 260 6.19 -2.86 -9.36
C VAL A 260 7.63 -2.46 -9.08
N ASP A 261 7.92 -1.17 -9.06
CA ASP A 261 9.26 -0.61 -8.90
C ASP A 261 9.50 -0.04 -7.50
N GLY A 262 8.46 -0.04 -6.64
CA GLY A 262 8.56 0.46 -5.28
C GLY A 262 7.22 0.85 -4.66
N TYR A 263 7.27 1.72 -3.65
CA TYR A 263 6.11 2.23 -2.91
C TYR A 263 6.07 3.75 -2.90
N LEU A 264 4.87 4.28 -2.88
CA LEU A 264 4.58 5.70 -2.72
C LEU A 264 3.68 5.89 -1.50
N GLY A 265 4.19 6.58 -0.49
CA GLY A 265 3.37 6.99 0.65
C GLY A 265 2.22 7.92 0.20
N ILE A 266 1.01 7.62 0.64
CA ILE A 266 -0.20 8.35 0.20
C ILE A 266 -0.14 9.85 0.48
N ALA A 267 0.53 10.26 1.56
CA ALA A 267 0.73 11.68 1.88
C ALA A 267 1.46 12.47 0.77
N SER A 268 2.24 11.77 -0.08
CA SER A 268 2.92 12.39 -1.22
C SER A 268 1.96 12.85 -2.31
N LEU A 269 0.74 12.29 -2.37
CA LEU A 269 -0.30 12.73 -3.31
C LEU A 269 -0.90 14.09 -2.94
N LYS A 270 -0.77 14.51 -1.67
CA LYS A 270 -1.46 15.69 -1.12
C LYS A 270 -2.96 15.69 -1.40
N ALA A 271 -3.53 14.51 -1.53
CA ALA A 271 -4.93 14.32 -1.84
C ALA A 271 -5.80 14.66 -0.65
N LYS A 272 -6.93 15.32 -0.91
CA LYS A 272 -7.98 15.57 0.08
C LYS A 272 -8.85 14.34 0.31
N ARG A 273 -9.08 13.58 -0.76
CA ARG A 273 -9.89 12.36 -0.78
C ARG A 273 -9.26 11.31 -1.66
N VAL A 274 -9.38 10.06 -1.24
CA VAL A 274 -8.90 8.90 -2.01
C VAL A 274 -9.96 7.81 -1.99
N GLU A 275 -10.23 7.22 -3.15
CA GLU A 275 -11.12 6.08 -3.35
C GLU A 275 -10.32 4.90 -3.89
N PHE A 276 -10.36 3.79 -3.19
CA PHE A 276 -9.86 2.49 -3.64
C PHE A 276 -11.06 1.64 -4.08
N ASP A 277 -11.26 1.49 -5.38
CA ASP A 277 -12.30 0.63 -5.97
C ASP A 277 -11.72 -0.75 -6.23
N PHE A 278 -11.92 -1.68 -5.29
CA PHE A 278 -11.41 -3.05 -5.39
C PHE A 278 -12.15 -3.88 -6.44
N ALA A 279 -13.40 -3.55 -6.74
CA ALA A 279 -14.19 -4.25 -7.75
C ALA A 279 -13.72 -3.89 -9.17
N ALA A 280 -13.55 -2.60 -9.44
CA ALA A 280 -13.08 -2.10 -10.74
C ALA A 280 -11.54 -2.07 -10.84
N ARG A 281 -10.80 -2.26 -9.74
CA ARG A 281 -9.34 -2.11 -9.64
C ARG A 281 -8.88 -0.71 -10.06
N VAL A 282 -9.61 0.30 -9.64
CA VAL A 282 -9.35 1.70 -9.97
C VAL A 282 -9.08 2.50 -8.70
N LEU A 283 -8.07 3.36 -8.77
CA LEU A 283 -7.75 4.34 -7.74
C LEU A 283 -8.17 5.72 -8.25
N ARG A 284 -8.88 6.48 -7.41
CA ARG A 284 -9.25 7.87 -7.68
C ARG A 284 -8.86 8.73 -6.51
N TRP A 285 -8.44 9.96 -6.77
CA TRP A 285 -8.14 10.94 -5.72
C TRP A 285 -8.44 12.37 -6.21
N GLN A 286 -8.62 13.26 -5.24
CA GLN A 286 -8.94 14.68 -5.45
C GLN A 286 -8.06 15.56 -4.55
#